data_f4d7c809677ef9232e77e2a73731c107
#
_entry.id   f4d7c809677ef9232e77e2a73731c107
#
_cell.length_a   1.000
_cell.length_b   1.000
_cell.length_c   1.000
_cell.angle_alpha   90.00
_cell.angle_beta   90.00
_cell.angle_gamma   90.00
#
_symmetry.space_group_name_H-M   'P 1'
#
loop_
_entity.id
_entity.type
_entity.pdbx_description
1 polymer ?
#
loop_
_entity_poly.entity_id
_entity_poly.type
_entity_poly.pdbx_seq_one_letter_code
_entity_poly.pdbx_strand_id
1 'polypeptide(L)'
;RSFCVMSNVLGDLFKLSIYGDSHGKALGGVLDGCPPGLAIDEEQIGYDLKRRKSGHDFFSSPRSEDDRYEILSGIRNGKTTGGPIGFIIYNSDFQPDDYRELDSIFRPSHADFTYFAKYGSEESAGKLHASARIFAPVVLAGAIAKQVLLRSDIRVSAFVRQIGTVSLDTPYTLLDLSTIE
;
A
#
# COMPACT_ATOMS: atom_id res chain seq x y z
N ARG A 1 13.64 -8.20 -28.48
CA ARG A 1 12.82 -8.39 -27.27
C ARG A 1 13.00 -7.12 -26.41
N SER A 2 11.99 -6.27 -26.38
CA SER A 2 11.99 -5.12 -25.48
C SER A 2 11.85 -5.67 -24.05
N PHE A 3 12.86 -5.49 -23.22
CA PHE A 3 12.76 -5.78 -21.81
C PHE A 3 11.86 -4.69 -21.21
N CYS A 4 10.59 -5.00 -20.94
CA CYS A 4 9.76 -4.15 -20.13
C CYS A 4 10.29 -4.26 -18.68
N VAL A 5 11.06 -3.27 -18.25
CA VAL A 5 11.53 -3.20 -16.85
C VAL A 5 10.32 -2.81 -16.02
N MET A 6 9.81 -3.75 -15.21
CA MET A 6 8.88 -3.41 -14.15
C MET A 6 9.69 -2.95 -12.94
N SER A 7 9.33 -1.80 -12.43
CA SER A 7 9.92 -1.26 -11.22
C SER A 7 8.90 -1.36 -10.08
N ASN A 8 9.34 -1.84 -8.92
CA ASN A 8 8.60 -1.71 -7.66
C ASN A 8 8.86 -0.35 -7.00
N VAL A 9 9.22 0.65 -7.82
CA VAL A 9 9.52 2.01 -7.39
C VAL A 9 8.43 2.94 -7.90
N LEU A 10 7.87 3.74 -7.02
CA LEU A 10 6.88 4.78 -7.28
C LEU A 10 7.48 6.15 -7.02
N GLY A 11 7.16 7.13 -7.87
CA GLY A 11 7.60 8.52 -7.74
C GLY A 11 8.99 8.81 -8.31
N ASP A 12 9.30 10.11 -8.45
CA ASP A 12 10.54 10.60 -9.03
C ASP A 12 11.46 11.26 -7.99
N LEU A 13 10.98 12.27 -7.28
CA LEU A 13 11.72 12.97 -6.22
C LEU A 13 11.45 12.37 -4.84
N PHE A 14 10.20 12.04 -4.57
CA PHE A 14 9.74 11.32 -3.40
C PHE A 14 9.48 9.88 -3.84
N LYS A 15 10.46 9.02 -3.63
CA LYS A 15 10.52 7.67 -4.20
C LYS A 15 10.23 6.62 -3.16
N LEU A 16 9.29 5.74 -3.46
CA LEU A 16 9.00 4.57 -2.65
C LEU A 16 9.41 3.31 -3.40
N SER A 17 10.32 2.54 -2.84
CA SER A 17 10.64 1.18 -3.27
C SER A 17 9.94 0.20 -2.34
N ILE A 18 9.08 -0.68 -2.85
CA ILE A 18 8.35 -1.67 -2.05
C ILE A 18 8.92 -3.07 -2.26
N TYR A 19 8.85 -3.90 -1.20
CA TYR A 19 9.29 -5.29 -1.21
C TYR A 19 8.41 -6.16 -0.31
N GLY A 20 8.57 -7.48 -0.44
CA GLY A 20 7.87 -8.49 0.34
C GLY A 20 6.64 -9.03 -0.37
N ASP A 21 6.02 -10.03 0.24
CA ASP A 21 4.94 -10.82 -0.34
C ASP A 21 3.71 -10.77 0.55
N SER A 22 2.52 -10.78 -0.06
CA SER A 22 1.23 -10.71 0.66
C SER A 22 1.01 -11.87 1.64
N HIS A 23 1.64 -13.02 1.36
CA HIS A 23 1.64 -14.22 2.19
C HIS A 23 3.05 -14.58 2.69
N GLY A 24 3.99 -13.61 2.65
CA GLY A 24 5.28 -13.71 3.29
C GLY A 24 5.22 -13.26 4.76
N LYS A 25 6.37 -13.25 5.42
CA LYS A 25 6.49 -12.82 6.83
C LYS A 25 6.14 -11.34 7.03
N ALA A 26 6.47 -10.52 6.03
CA ALA A 26 6.30 -9.08 6.10
C ALA A 26 6.32 -8.44 4.70
N LEU A 27 5.81 -7.24 4.64
CA LEU A 27 5.97 -6.27 3.56
C LEU A 27 6.83 -5.12 4.06
N GLY A 28 7.43 -4.36 3.16
CA GLY A 28 8.13 -3.17 3.57
C GLY A 28 8.40 -2.23 2.42
N GLY A 29 9.04 -1.13 2.77
CA GLY A 29 9.44 -0.13 1.79
C GLY A 29 10.62 0.68 2.26
N VAL A 30 11.26 1.31 1.27
CA VAL A 30 12.24 2.36 1.48
C VAL A 30 11.72 3.61 0.78
N LEU A 31 11.48 4.65 1.58
CA LEU A 31 11.04 5.94 1.11
C LEU A 31 12.23 6.89 1.09
N ASP A 32 12.61 7.36 -0.10
CA ASP A 32 13.70 8.30 -0.31
C ASP A 32 13.18 9.66 -0.77
N GLY A 33 13.96 10.72 -0.55
CA GLY A 33 13.60 12.09 -0.92
C GLY A 33 12.66 12.79 0.05
N CYS A 34 12.43 12.24 1.25
CA CYS A 34 11.68 12.95 2.28
C CYS A 34 12.52 14.11 2.86
N PRO A 35 11.98 15.36 2.92
CA PRO A 35 12.71 16.50 3.47
C PRO A 35 13.09 16.27 4.94
N PRO A 36 14.23 16.76 5.40
CA PRO A 36 14.62 16.69 6.81
C PRO A 36 13.77 17.61 7.69
N GLY A 37 13.69 17.26 8.99
CA GLY A 37 13.06 18.10 10.00
C GLY A 37 11.52 18.09 10.00
N LEU A 38 10.88 17.20 9.25
CA LEU A 38 9.43 16.96 9.35
C LEU A 38 9.19 16.20 10.67
N ALA A 39 8.37 16.76 11.55
CA ALA A 39 7.86 16.02 12.70
C ALA A 39 6.86 14.97 12.18
N ILE A 40 7.10 13.71 12.51
CA ILE A 40 6.24 12.61 12.07
C ILE A 40 5.12 12.40 13.09
N ASP A 41 3.90 12.43 12.60
CA ASP A 41 2.71 12.03 13.32
C ASP A 41 2.46 10.53 13.06
N GLU A 42 2.82 9.70 14.03
CA GLU A 42 2.64 8.24 13.94
C GLU A 42 1.17 7.84 14.14
N GLU A 43 0.36 8.64 14.84
CA GLU A 43 -1.07 8.40 15.00
C GLU A 43 -1.79 8.51 13.64
N GLN A 44 -1.40 9.51 12.84
CA GLN A 44 -1.93 9.68 11.48
C GLN A 44 -1.52 8.51 10.58
N ILE A 45 -0.30 7.98 10.70
CA ILE A 45 0.12 6.79 9.95
C ILE A 45 -0.74 5.59 10.35
N GLY A 46 -0.91 5.36 11.65
CA GLY A 46 -1.75 4.29 12.18
C GLY A 46 -3.20 4.41 11.74
N TYR A 47 -3.74 5.63 11.71
CA TYR A 47 -5.09 5.91 11.23
C TYR A 47 -5.26 5.54 9.74
N ASP A 48 -4.36 5.99 8.86
CA ASP A 48 -4.41 5.68 7.43
C ASP A 48 -4.27 4.17 7.14
N LEU A 49 -3.38 3.48 7.88
CA LEU A 49 -3.27 2.03 7.80
C LEU A 49 -4.55 1.32 8.26
N LYS A 50 -5.17 1.79 9.34
CA LYS A 50 -6.43 1.24 9.84
C LYS A 50 -7.57 1.42 8.83
N ARG A 51 -7.66 2.57 8.16
CA ARG A 51 -8.67 2.82 7.11
C ARG A 51 -8.53 1.84 5.93
N ARG A 52 -7.30 1.47 5.57
CA ARG A 52 -7.02 0.48 4.51
C ARG A 52 -7.47 -0.93 4.90
N LYS A 53 -7.50 -1.23 6.18
CA LYS A 53 -7.73 -2.59 6.70
C LYS A 53 -9.09 -3.13 6.22
N SER A 54 -9.13 -4.40 5.79
CA SER A 54 -10.37 -5.14 5.55
C SER A 54 -11.02 -5.58 6.88
N GLY A 55 -12.28 -5.98 6.85
CA GLY A 55 -12.97 -6.52 8.02
C GLY A 55 -13.82 -5.50 8.80
N HIS A 56 -14.06 -4.31 8.23
CA HIS A 56 -14.90 -3.29 8.87
C HIS A 56 -16.39 -3.45 8.56
N ASP A 57 -16.74 -4.21 7.52
CA ASP A 57 -18.11 -4.41 7.09
C ASP A 57 -18.35 -5.82 6.53
N PHE A 58 -19.63 -6.15 6.31
CA PHE A 58 -20.07 -7.43 5.78
C PHE A 58 -19.51 -7.78 4.40
N PHE A 59 -19.12 -6.79 3.61
CA PHE A 59 -18.63 -6.95 2.22
C PHE A 59 -17.11 -7.07 2.12
N SER A 60 -16.40 -6.88 3.23
CA SER A 60 -14.94 -6.93 3.24
C SER A 60 -14.41 -8.37 3.39
N SER A 61 -13.15 -8.57 2.99
CA SER A 61 -12.47 -9.86 3.16
C SER A 61 -12.42 -10.26 4.64
N PRO A 62 -12.57 -11.56 4.96
CA PRO A 62 -12.47 -12.07 6.32
C PRO A 62 -11.05 -11.95 6.91
N ARG A 63 -10.04 -11.70 6.07
CA ARG A 63 -8.65 -11.52 6.51
C ARG A 63 -8.53 -10.29 7.41
N SER A 64 -7.98 -10.50 8.61
CA SER A 64 -7.75 -9.45 9.60
C SER A 64 -6.26 -9.31 9.90
N GLU A 65 -5.67 -8.20 9.43
CA GLU A 65 -4.27 -7.86 9.67
C GLU A 65 -4.18 -6.63 10.56
N ASP A 66 -3.31 -6.64 11.56
CA ASP A 66 -3.14 -5.48 12.46
C ASP A 66 -2.29 -4.37 11.86
N ASP A 67 -1.64 -4.63 10.69
CA ASP A 67 -0.74 -3.70 10.02
C ASP A 67 0.34 -3.12 10.96
N ARG A 68 0.76 -3.95 11.94
CA ARG A 68 1.86 -3.57 12.83
C ARG A 68 3.09 -3.23 12.01
N TYR A 69 3.60 -2.03 12.17
CA TYR A 69 4.77 -1.58 11.44
C TYR A 69 5.91 -1.17 12.36
N GLU A 70 7.10 -1.14 11.81
CA GLU A 70 8.30 -0.58 12.43
C GLU A 70 9.02 0.33 11.43
N ILE A 71 9.45 1.51 11.89
CA ILE A 71 10.35 2.38 11.13
C ILE A 71 11.77 2.10 11.57
N LEU A 72 12.60 1.66 10.62
CA LEU A 72 13.95 1.16 10.88
C LEU A 72 15.04 2.22 10.71
N SER A 73 14.76 3.27 9.90
CA SER A 73 15.72 4.32 9.58
C SER A 73 15.02 5.61 9.13
N GLY A 74 15.80 6.69 8.97
CA GLY A 74 15.33 7.95 8.40
C GLY A 74 14.58 8.86 9.37
N ILE A 75 14.29 8.40 10.60
CA ILE A 75 13.64 9.19 11.65
C ILE A 75 14.52 9.18 12.89
N ARG A 76 14.70 10.35 13.52
CA ARG A 76 15.41 10.51 14.78
C ARG A 76 14.69 11.53 15.64
N ASN A 77 14.43 11.19 16.92
CA ASN A 77 13.70 12.03 17.86
C ASN A 77 12.36 12.54 17.29
N GLY A 78 11.60 11.66 16.62
CA GLY A 78 10.31 11.96 16.01
C GLY A 78 10.37 12.86 14.77
N LYS A 79 11.55 13.11 14.20
CA LYS A 79 11.72 13.95 13.00
C LYS A 79 12.49 13.21 11.91
N THR A 80 12.15 13.51 10.65
CA THR A 80 12.87 13.00 9.50
C THR A 80 14.29 13.56 9.46
N THR A 81 15.24 12.73 9.01
CA THR A 81 16.67 13.09 8.92
C THR A 81 17.09 13.60 7.54
N GLY A 82 16.25 13.37 6.52
CA GLY A 82 16.60 13.56 5.10
C GLY A 82 17.24 12.33 4.46
N GLY A 83 17.63 11.33 5.25
CA GLY A 83 18.05 10.03 4.74
C GLY A 83 16.86 9.12 4.43
N PRO A 84 17.09 7.97 3.77
CA PRO A 84 16.02 7.03 3.43
C PRO A 84 15.27 6.53 4.67
N ILE A 85 13.95 6.55 4.60
CA ILE A 85 13.06 6.01 5.64
C ILE A 85 12.77 4.56 5.27
N GLY A 86 13.44 3.63 5.94
CA GLY A 86 13.17 2.21 5.82
C GLY A 86 12.12 1.78 6.84
N PHE A 87 11.15 0.98 6.40
CA PHE A 87 10.10 0.46 7.28
C PHE A 87 9.66 -0.94 6.86
N ILE A 88 9.08 -1.66 7.83
CA ILE A 88 8.53 -3.00 7.67
C ILE A 88 7.12 -3.06 8.25
N ILE A 89 6.24 -3.82 7.61
CA ILE A 89 4.86 -4.09 8.06
C ILE A 89 4.71 -5.60 8.16
N TYR A 90 4.41 -6.10 9.34
CA TYR A 90 4.29 -7.54 9.61
C TYR A 90 2.97 -8.10 9.12
N ASN A 91 3.02 -9.32 8.57
CA ASN A 91 1.82 -10.09 8.28
C ASN A 91 1.51 -10.96 9.50
N SER A 92 0.37 -10.71 10.13
CA SER A 92 -0.11 -11.47 11.29
C SER A 92 -0.95 -12.69 10.91
N ASP A 93 -1.63 -12.63 9.78
CA ASP A 93 -2.48 -13.69 9.24
C ASP A 93 -1.80 -14.39 8.07
N PHE A 94 -0.64 -15.00 8.37
CA PHE A 94 0.16 -15.73 7.41
C PHE A 94 -0.25 -17.20 7.37
N GLN A 95 -0.91 -17.62 6.28
CA GLN A 95 -1.33 -19.01 6.06
C GLN A 95 -0.75 -19.51 4.72
N PRO A 96 0.44 -20.14 4.72
CA PRO A 96 1.08 -20.61 3.49
C PRO A 96 0.35 -21.78 2.83
N ASP A 97 -0.45 -22.53 3.59
CA ASP A 97 -1.10 -23.75 3.09
C ASP A 97 -2.37 -23.48 2.27
N ASP A 98 -3.02 -22.34 2.44
CA ASP A 98 -4.27 -21.98 1.73
C ASP A 98 -4.12 -21.89 0.20
N TYR A 99 -2.90 -21.83 -0.29
CA TYR A 99 -2.62 -21.60 -1.72
C TYR A 99 -2.03 -22.80 -2.45
N ARG A 100 -1.71 -23.91 -1.76
CA ARG A 100 -1.12 -25.10 -2.40
C ARG A 100 -2.00 -25.71 -3.48
N GLU A 101 -3.33 -25.75 -3.28
CA GLU A 101 -4.27 -26.28 -4.28
C GLU A 101 -4.39 -25.38 -5.51
N LEU A 102 -4.09 -24.08 -5.36
CA LEU A 102 -4.17 -23.10 -6.42
C LEU A 102 -2.89 -22.97 -7.25
N ASP A 103 -1.80 -23.67 -6.86
CA ASP A 103 -0.50 -23.53 -7.51
C ASP A 103 -0.49 -23.98 -8.97
N SER A 104 -1.39 -24.87 -9.35
CA SER A 104 -1.51 -25.38 -10.73
C SER A 104 -2.57 -24.66 -11.58
N ILE A 105 -3.28 -23.66 -11.06
CA ILE A 105 -4.42 -23.05 -11.75
C ILE A 105 -4.27 -21.54 -11.81
N PHE A 106 -4.42 -20.95 -12.99
CA PHE A 106 -4.53 -19.51 -13.16
C PHE A 106 -5.95 -19.04 -12.83
N ARG A 107 -6.08 -18.17 -11.86
CA ARG A 107 -7.38 -17.61 -11.45
C ARG A 107 -7.92 -16.65 -12.51
N PRO A 108 -9.18 -16.80 -12.97
CA PRO A 108 -9.82 -15.84 -13.86
C PRO A 108 -9.83 -14.43 -13.25
N SER A 109 -9.61 -13.41 -14.09
CA SER A 109 -9.55 -11.99 -13.68
C SER A 109 -8.44 -11.64 -12.66
N HIS A 110 -7.48 -12.54 -12.46
CA HIS A 110 -6.30 -12.30 -11.65
C HIS A 110 -5.02 -12.20 -12.50
N ALA A 111 -3.94 -11.66 -11.95
CA ALA A 111 -2.69 -11.46 -12.67
C ALA A 111 -1.80 -12.72 -12.78
N ASP A 112 -2.26 -13.89 -12.35
CA ASP A 112 -1.46 -15.13 -12.29
C ASP A 112 -0.82 -15.48 -13.63
N PHE A 113 -1.65 -15.53 -14.70
CA PHE A 113 -1.16 -15.83 -16.04
C PHE A 113 -0.17 -14.78 -16.57
N THR A 114 -0.43 -13.50 -16.33
CA THR A 114 0.43 -12.43 -16.81
C THR A 114 1.80 -12.43 -16.12
N TYR A 115 1.84 -12.77 -14.84
CA TYR A 115 3.08 -12.97 -14.09
C TYR A 115 3.84 -14.19 -14.61
N PHE A 116 3.16 -15.33 -14.81
CA PHE A 116 3.76 -16.52 -15.41
C PHE A 116 4.33 -16.23 -16.79
N ALA A 117 3.56 -15.60 -17.67
CA ALA A 117 4.01 -15.25 -19.03
C ALA A 117 5.23 -14.31 -19.02
N LYS A 118 5.34 -13.46 -18.01
CA LYS A 118 6.43 -12.50 -17.88
C LYS A 118 7.68 -13.07 -17.23
N TYR A 119 7.53 -13.81 -16.14
CA TYR A 119 8.65 -14.25 -15.32
C TYR A 119 9.03 -15.71 -15.53
N GLY A 120 8.18 -16.51 -16.21
CA GLY A 120 8.44 -17.91 -16.52
C GLY A 120 8.47 -18.84 -15.30
N SER A 121 7.95 -18.39 -14.17
CA SER A 121 7.88 -19.17 -12.93
C SER A 121 6.46 -19.66 -12.69
N GLU A 122 6.31 -20.95 -12.45
CA GLU A 122 5.06 -21.54 -11.95
C GLU A 122 4.85 -21.22 -10.47
N GLU A 123 5.91 -20.88 -9.77
CA GLU A 123 5.79 -20.35 -8.42
C GLU A 123 5.06 -19.01 -8.45
N SER A 124 3.99 -19.00 -7.82
CA SER A 124 2.93 -18.04 -7.51
C SER A 124 3.29 -16.54 -7.33
N ALA A 125 4.28 -16.02 -8.07
CA ALA A 125 4.67 -14.60 -8.00
C ALA A 125 3.46 -13.66 -8.20
N GLY A 126 2.53 -14.02 -9.10
CA GLY A 126 1.27 -13.27 -9.28
C GLY A 126 0.35 -13.35 -8.07
N LYS A 127 0.35 -14.48 -7.35
CA LYS A 127 -0.44 -14.68 -6.15
C LYS A 127 0.08 -13.83 -4.98
N LEU A 128 1.39 -13.59 -4.95
CA LEU A 128 2.08 -12.88 -3.87
C LEU A 128 2.09 -11.37 -4.10
N HIS A 129 2.37 -10.92 -5.33
CA HIS A 129 2.50 -9.49 -5.66
C HIS A 129 1.23 -8.83 -6.18
N ALA A 130 0.29 -9.55 -6.78
CA ALA A 130 -0.95 -9.01 -7.29
C ALA A 130 -2.07 -9.01 -6.23
N SER A 131 -1.74 -8.67 -5.00
CA SER A 131 -2.66 -8.62 -3.86
C SER A 131 -2.85 -7.18 -3.38
N ALA A 132 -4.07 -6.84 -2.92
CA ALA A 132 -4.34 -5.56 -2.27
C ALA A 132 -3.48 -5.33 -1.01
N ARG A 133 -2.97 -6.39 -0.40
CA ARG A 133 -2.06 -6.33 0.75
C ARG A 133 -0.75 -5.59 0.43
N ILE A 134 -0.25 -5.70 -0.80
CA ILE A 134 0.98 -5.03 -1.27
C ILE A 134 0.86 -3.50 -1.21
N PHE A 135 -0.34 -2.95 -1.15
CA PHE A 135 -0.55 -1.51 -1.00
C PHE A 135 -0.35 -0.99 0.43
N ALA A 136 -0.18 -1.85 1.44
CA ALA A 136 0.07 -1.39 2.82
C ALA A 136 1.32 -0.50 2.93
N PRO A 137 2.50 -0.86 2.36
CA PRO A 137 3.66 0.03 2.29
C PRO A 137 3.39 1.35 1.56
N VAL A 138 2.55 1.31 0.50
CA VAL A 138 2.17 2.53 -0.25
C VAL A 138 1.33 3.46 0.62
N VAL A 139 0.40 2.91 1.42
CA VAL A 139 -0.43 3.69 2.35
C VAL A 139 0.43 4.32 3.44
N LEU A 140 1.39 3.58 4.02
CA LEU A 140 2.29 4.14 5.02
C LEU A 140 3.13 5.30 4.44
N ALA A 141 3.73 5.10 3.28
CA ALA A 141 4.48 6.15 2.60
C ALA A 141 3.58 7.34 2.21
N GLY A 142 2.34 7.07 1.79
CA GLY A 142 1.32 8.08 1.51
C GLY A 142 0.95 8.91 2.74
N ALA A 143 0.86 8.29 3.92
CA ALA A 143 0.62 9.00 5.18
C ALA A 143 1.77 9.97 5.51
N ILE A 144 3.02 9.58 5.25
CA ILE A 144 4.17 10.49 5.39
C ILE A 144 4.12 11.59 4.32
N ALA A 145 3.78 11.26 3.07
CA ALA A 145 3.66 12.23 1.98
C ALA A 145 2.59 13.30 2.27
N LYS A 146 1.45 12.91 2.83
CA LYS A 146 0.41 13.86 3.28
C LYS A 146 0.98 14.87 4.29
N GLN A 147 1.79 14.43 5.24
CA GLN A 147 2.40 15.30 6.24
C GLN A 147 3.42 16.27 5.60
N VAL A 148 4.14 15.84 4.56
CA VAL A 148 5.01 16.74 3.77
C VAL A 148 4.17 17.80 3.07
N LEU A 149 3.09 17.40 2.38
CA LEU A 149 2.21 18.30 1.61
C LEU A 149 1.48 19.30 2.52
N LEU A 150 1.10 18.88 3.72
CA LEU A 150 0.42 19.72 4.69
C LEU A 150 1.26 20.92 5.14
N ARG A 151 2.61 20.86 5.05
CA ARG A 151 3.48 22.01 5.29
C ARG A 151 3.25 23.17 4.29
N SER A 152 2.63 22.88 3.16
CA SER A 152 2.28 23.84 2.12
C SER A 152 0.77 23.96 1.95
N ASP A 153 -0.03 23.59 2.97
CA ASP A 153 -1.49 23.59 2.96
C ASP A 153 -2.11 22.81 1.79
N ILE A 154 -1.37 21.81 1.27
CA ILE A 154 -1.87 20.92 0.22
C ILE A 154 -2.47 19.68 0.86
N ARG A 155 -3.74 19.40 0.52
CA ARG A 155 -4.47 18.20 0.94
C ARG A 155 -4.83 17.35 -0.27
N VAL A 156 -4.77 16.04 -0.11
CA VAL A 156 -5.19 15.07 -1.12
C VAL A 156 -6.27 14.19 -0.52
N SER A 157 -7.43 14.16 -1.16
CA SER A 157 -8.57 13.33 -0.77
C SER A 157 -9.00 12.47 -1.95
N ALA A 158 -9.49 11.28 -1.66
CA ALA A 158 -10.03 10.37 -2.66
C ALA A 158 -11.33 9.76 -2.14
N PHE A 159 -12.29 9.56 -3.05
CA PHE A 159 -13.57 8.95 -2.74
C PHE A 159 -14.07 8.11 -3.93
N VAL A 160 -14.96 7.17 -3.64
CA VAL A 160 -15.61 6.36 -4.66
C VAL A 160 -16.79 7.13 -5.24
N ARG A 161 -16.73 7.47 -6.52
CA ARG A 161 -17.81 8.18 -7.21
C ARG A 161 -18.95 7.27 -7.64
N GLN A 162 -18.65 6.02 -8.02
CA GLN A 162 -19.65 5.10 -8.55
C GLN A 162 -19.26 3.65 -8.29
N ILE A 163 -20.25 2.82 -7.93
CA ILE A 163 -20.13 1.37 -7.81
C ILE A 163 -21.33 0.76 -8.60
N GLY A 164 -21.03 0.03 -9.67
CA GLY A 164 -22.05 -0.51 -10.55
C GLY A 164 -22.95 0.60 -11.13
N THR A 165 -24.24 0.54 -10.87
CA THR A 165 -25.24 1.52 -11.30
C THR A 165 -25.50 2.63 -10.27
N VAL A 166 -24.93 2.51 -9.07
CA VAL A 166 -25.09 3.52 -8.00
C VAL A 166 -24.00 4.57 -8.14
N SER A 167 -24.37 5.80 -8.36
CA SER A 167 -23.47 6.95 -8.53
C SER A 167 -23.76 8.05 -7.51
N LEU A 168 -22.72 8.82 -7.21
CA LEU A 168 -22.87 10.07 -6.46
C LEU A 168 -23.30 11.17 -7.44
N ASP A 169 -24.51 11.69 -7.29
CA ASP A 169 -25.09 12.72 -8.18
C ASP A 169 -24.57 14.13 -7.86
N THR A 170 -24.02 14.33 -6.67
CA THR A 170 -23.48 15.62 -6.25
C THR A 170 -22.19 15.92 -7.02
N PRO A 171 -22.09 17.10 -7.70
CA PRO A 171 -20.84 17.54 -8.31
C PRO A 171 -19.71 17.59 -7.28
N TYR A 172 -18.49 17.15 -7.67
CA TYR A 172 -17.36 17.12 -6.75
C TYR A 172 -17.00 18.49 -6.15
N THR A 173 -17.31 19.59 -6.85
CA THR A 173 -17.11 20.97 -6.40
C THR A 173 -18.02 21.38 -5.24
N LEU A 174 -19.09 20.63 -5.01
CA LEU A 174 -20.07 20.83 -3.93
C LEU A 174 -19.92 19.84 -2.78
N LEU A 175 -18.95 18.91 -2.89
CA LEU A 175 -18.67 17.95 -1.83
C LEU A 175 -17.94 18.63 -0.67
N ASP A 176 -18.42 18.38 0.53
CA ASP A 176 -17.63 18.70 1.73
C ASP A 176 -16.51 17.68 1.89
N LEU A 177 -15.32 18.05 1.43
CA LEU A 177 -14.14 17.16 1.49
C LEU A 177 -13.71 16.84 2.92
N SER A 178 -14.17 17.60 3.92
CA SER A 178 -13.87 17.30 5.32
C SER A 178 -14.62 16.08 5.85
N THR A 179 -15.68 15.66 5.15
CA THR A 179 -16.47 14.46 5.49
C THR A 179 -15.97 13.20 4.76
N ILE A 180 -14.98 13.34 3.87
CA ILE A 180 -14.36 12.21 3.14
C ILE A 180 -13.24 11.65 4.01
N GLU A 181 -13.60 10.76 4.89
CA GLU A 181 -12.67 10.04 5.76
C GLU A 181 -12.67 8.53 5.48
#